data_7f4b1495b9e8a1a15caf461974c990d3
#
_entry.id   7f4b1495b9e8a1a15caf461974c990d3
#
_cell.length_a   1.000
_cell.length_b   1.000
_cell.length_c   1.000
_cell.angle_alpha   90.00
_cell.angle_beta   90.00
_cell.angle_gamma   90.00
#
_symmetry.space_group_name_H-M   'P 1'
#
loop_
_entity.id
_entity.type
_entity.pdbx_description
1 polymer ?
#
loop_
_entity_poly.entity_id
_entity_poly.type
_entity_poly.pdbx_seq_one_letter_code
_entity_poly.pdbx_strand_id
1 'polypeptide(L)'
;MRRTAILGTGAYAPERVLTNADLEKMVETSDAWITERTGIKERRIAAPNEQTSDMAVKAAVRALEMARTRAEELDLIVMGTVSPDMPMPSCAVMVQAKLGAKRAFAFDLSAACAGSLYGMSIADQYIRTGSARRVLVIGAELLSRVVDWTDRNSCVLFGDAAGAMVLGPSEDPDRGILGIQLHSDGNAAGILTIRGGGSQFPQSPEVLEKKLNKVAMNGREVYKYAVRALPEAVLEALGAQGLAPENVTHLIGHQANLRIIESVCHRLGLPLEKCWVNIHRYGNTSSASLPTTLD
;
A
#
# COMPACT_ATOMS: atom_id res chain seq x y z
N MET A 1 -19.01 20.07 -9.76
CA MET A 1 -18.79 19.15 -8.60
C MET A 1 -17.51 19.55 -7.90
N ARG A 2 -17.47 19.49 -6.57
CA ARG A 2 -16.21 19.73 -5.84
C ARG A 2 -15.21 18.63 -6.17
N ARG A 3 -13.96 18.99 -6.48
CA ARG A 3 -12.88 18.02 -6.57
C ARG A 3 -12.33 17.71 -5.18
N THR A 4 -11.76 16.54 -5.03
CA THR A 4 -11.05 16.12 -3.83
C THR A 4 -9.57 16.40 -3.99
N ALA A 5 -8.92 16.97 -2.98
CA ALA A 5 -7.47 17.17 -2.94
C ALA A 5 -6.83 16.36 -1.81
N ILE A 6 -5.58 15.99 -2.00
CA ILE A 6 -4.71 15.52 -0.91
C ILE A 6 -4.20 16.76 -0.20
N LEU A 7 -4.54 16.90 1.07
CA LEU A 7 -4.23 18.06 1.91
C LEU A 7 -2.93 17.87 2.70
N GLY A 8 -2.56 16.63 2.94
CA GLY A 8 -1.32 16.28 3.62
C GLY A 8 -1.04 14.79 3.51
N THR A 9 0.24 14.45 3.59
CA THR A 9 0.77 13.10 3.55
C THR A 9 1.57 12.81 4.81
N GLY A 10 1.82 11.55 5.11
CA GLY A 10 2.69 11.15 6.19
C GLY A 10 3.05 9.68 6.07
N ALA A 11 4.30 9.37 6.28
CA ALA A 11 4.82 8.02 6.23
C ALA A 11 5.51 7.63 7.54
N TYR A 12 5.46 6.35 7.84
CA TYR A 12 6.24 5.74 8.91
C TYR A 12 6.79 4.39 8.44
N ALA A 13 8.06 4.18 8.69
CA ALA A 13 8.70 2.89 8.55
C ALA A 13 9.44 2.55 9.87
N PRO A 14 9.41 1.29 10.32
CA PRO A 14 10.09 0.84 11.53
C PRO A 14 11.59 1.17 11.52
N GLU A 15 12.19 1.30 12.70
CA GLU A 15 13.61 1.67 12.83
C GLU A 15 14.54 0.53 12.40
N ARG A 16 14.15 -0.73 12.68
CA ARG A 16 14.99 -1.88 12.36
C ARG A 16 15.11 -2.07 10.87
N VAL A 17 16.34 -2.02 10.38
CA VAL A 17 16.71 -2.36 9.01
C VAL A 17 17.07 -3.83 8.93
N LEU A 18 16.54 -4.54 7.94
CA LEU A 18 16.97 -5.87 7.53
C LEU A 18 17.60 -5.76 6.14
N THR A 19 18.90 -5.95 6.06
CA THR A 19 19.67 -5.85 4.81
C THR A 19 19.64 -7.15 4.01
N ASN A 20 20.06 -7.12 2.74
CA ASN A 20 20.26 -8.32 1.95
C ASN A 20 21.34 -9.23 2.56
N ALA A 21 22.42 -8.66 3.11
CA ALA A 21 23.47 -9.41 3.82
C ALA A 21 22.95 -10.13 5.08
N ASP A 22 21.91 -9.62 5.73
CA ASP A 22 21.27 -10.34 6.83
C ASP A 22 20.42 -11.52 6.32
N LEU A 23 19.75 -11.36 5.16
CA LEU A 23 19.00 -12.43 4.52
C LEU A 23 19.90 -13.58 4.02
N GLU A 24 21.12 -13.30 3.60
CA GLU A 24 22.12 -14.33 3.24
C GLU A 24 22.41 -15.30 4.39
N LYS A 25 22.25 -14.85 5.64
CA LYS A 25 22.41 -15.69 6.84
C LYS A 25 21.18 -16.56 7.14
N MET A 26 20.04 -16.27 6.50
CA MET A 26 18.75 -16.90 6.80
C MET A 26 18.31 -17.88 5.71
N VAL A 27 18.57 -17.55 4.44
CA VAL A 27 18.17 -18.34 3.27
C VAL A 27 19.28 -18.32 2.21
N GLU A 28 19.26 -19.31 1.32
CA GLU A 28 20.22 -19.38 0.21
C GLU A 28 19.94 -18.28 -0.83
N THR A 29 20.61 -17.13 -0.70
CA THR A 29 20.49 -15.96 -1.55
C THR A 29 21.77 -15.14 -1.56
N SER A 30 21.80 -14.02 -2.32
CA SER A 30 22.89 -13.04 -2.26
C SER A 30 22.35 -11.61 -2.50
N ASP A 31 23.06 -10.60 -1.98
CA ASP A 31 22.73 -9.20 -2.24
C ASP A 31 22.66 -8.90 -3.75
N ALA A 32 23.61 -9.41 -4.52
CA ALA A 32 23.64 -9.27 -5.97
C ALA A 32 22.36 -9.85 -6.61
N TRP A 33 21.97 -11.07 -6.22
CA TRP A 33 20.78 -11.74 -6.75
C TRP A 33 19.48 -10.99 -6.42
N ILE A 34 19.33 -10.52 -5.17
CA ILE A 34 18.15 -9.76 -4.73
C ILE A 34 18.09 -8.42 -5.46
N THR A 35 19.20 -7.68 -5.47
CA THR A 35 19.27 -6.33 -6.06
C THR A 35 19.00 -6.36 -7.57
N GLU A 36 19.62 -7.28 -8.32
CA GLU A 36 19.41 -7.43 -9.75
C GLU A 36 17.94 -7.74 -10.10
N ARG A 37 17.31 -8.60 -9.30
CA ARG A 37 15.94 -9.08 -9.60
C ARG A 37 14.84 -8.18 -9.11
N THR A 38 15.09 -7.38 -8.08
CA THR A 38 14.04 -6.65 -7.38
C THR A 38 14.31 -5.16 -7.21
N GLY A 39 15.57 -4.75 -7.23
CA GLY A 39 16.03 -3.42 -6.85
C GLY A 39 16.09 -3.20 -5.34
N ILE A 40 15.73 -4.18 -4.51
CA ILE A 40 15.66 -4.05 -3.05
C ILE A 40 17.06 -4.25 -2.46
N LYS A 41 17.49 -3.33 -1.59
CA LYS A 41 18.73 -3.42 -0.82
C LYS A 41 18.47 -3.69 0.66
N GLU A 42 17.39 -3.10 1.18
CA GLU A 42 16.98 -3.25 2.57
C GLU A 42 15.45 -3.17 2.70
N ARG A 43 14.93 -3.61 3.84
CA ARG A 43 13.52 -3.44 4.24
C ARG A 43 13.45 -3.13 5.71
N ARG A 44 12.31 -2.61 6.12
CA ARG A 44 12.04 -2.26 7.51
C ARG A 44 11.21 -3.35 8.16
N ILE A 45 11.51 -3.65 9.40
CA ILE A 45 10.87 -4.70 10.18
C ILE A 45 10.39 -4.13 11.50
N ALA A 46 9.11 -4.25 11.78
CA ALA A 46 8.49 -3.79 13.01
C ALA A 46 9.06 -4.49 14.26
N ALA A 47 9.14 -3.77 15.36
CA ALA A 47 9.51 -4.34 16.65
C ALA A 47 8.48 -5.41 17.09
N PRO A 48 8.85 -6.38 17.95
CA PRO A 48 7.95 -7.46 18.39
C PRO A 48 6.63 -6.95 18.98
N ASN A 49 6.66 -5.81 19.66
CA ASN A 49 5.52 -5.17 20.32
C ASN A 49 4.85 -4.08 19.48
N GLU A 50 5.34 -3.80 18.27
CA GLU A 50 4.75 -2.82 17.37
C GLU A 50 3.69 -3.48 16.51
N GLN A 51 2.51 -2.86 16.41
CA GLN A 51 1.35 -3.38 15.67
C GLN A 51 1.10 -2.54 14.42
N THR A 52 0.29 -3.05 13.50
CA THR A 52 -0.08 -2.34 12.27
C THR A 52 -0.77 -1.01 12.59
N SER A 53 -1.68 -0.99 13.59
CA SER A 53 -2.32 0.25 14.03
C SER A 53 -1.34 1.25 14.65
N ASP A 54 -0.24 0.81 15.30
CA ASP A 54 0.76 1.72 15.85
C ASP A 54 1.51 2.45 14.74
N MET A 55 1.92 1.73 13.71
CA MET A 55 2.56 2.31 12.53
C MET A 55 1.61 3.25 11.80
N ALA A 56 0.35 2.84 11.64
CA ALA A 56 -0.70 3.64 11.00
C ALA A 56 -0.93 4.98 11.72
N VAL A 57 -0.96 4.97 13.06
CA VAL A 57 -1.10 6.19 13.87
C VAL A 57 0.08 7.15 13.64
N LYS A 58 1.32 6.63 13.62
CA LYS A 58 2.51 7.46 13.41
C LYS A 58 2.50 8.14 12.03
N ALA A 59 2.09 7.42 10.99
CA ALA A 59 1.91 7.98 9.65
C ALA A 59 0.75 9.00 9.62
N ALA A 60 -0.37 8.66 10.25
CA ALA A 60 -1.56 9.52 10.32
C ALA A 60 -1.28 10.86 11.01
N VAL A 61 -0.54 10.87 12.13
CA VAL A 61 -0.17 12.10 12.84
C VAL A 61 0.59 13.04 11.91
N ARG A 62 1.58 12.55 11.16
CA ARG A 62 2.33 13.37 10.19
C ARG A 62 1.44 13.92 9.08
N ALA A 63 0.54 13.09 8.54
CA ALA A 63 -0.41 13.52 7.52
C ALA A 63 -1.36 14.61 8.05
N LEU A 64 -1.84 14.47 9.28
CA LEU A 64 -2.69 15.46 9.95
C LEU A 64 -1.96 16.78 10.21
N GLU A 65 -0.71 16.70 10.67
CA GLU A 65 0.16 17.87 10.87
C GLU A 65 0.36 18.64 9.56
N MET A 66 0.74 17.94 8.47
CA MET A 66 0.91 18.54 7.15
C MET A 66 -0.40 19.16 6.63
N ALA A 67 -1.52 18.48 6.82
CA ALA A 67 -2.85 18.95 6.43
C ALA A 67 -3.39 20.07 7.33
N ARG A 68 -2.73 20.41 8.43
CA ARG A 68 -3.22 21.32 9.49
C ARG A 68 -4.63 20.99 9.95
N THR A 69 -4.87 19.68 10.09
CA THR A 69 -6.18 19.11 10.46
C THR A 69 -6.06 18.39 11.79
N ARG A 70 -6.98 18.63 12.70
CA ARG A 70 -7.02 17.92 13.99
C ARG A 70 -7.76 16.59 13.81
N ALA A 71 -7.43 15.60 14.63
CA ALA A 71 -8.06 14.28 14.57
C ALA A 71 -9.59 14.35 14.78
N GLU A 72 -10.08 15.28 15.61
CA GLU A 72 -11.51 15.48 15.88
C GLU A 72 -12.27 16.04 14.67
N GLU A 73 -11.59 16.57 13.67
CA GLU A 73 -12.19 17.11 12.44
C GLU A 73 -12.37 16.03 11.38
N LEU A 74 -11.83 14.82 11.60
CA LEU A 74 -12.03 13.70 10.69
C LEU A 74 -13.48 13.20 10.76
N ASP A 75 -14.06 12.98 9.59
CA ASP A 75 -15.37 12.39 9.41
C ASP A 75 -15.29 10.89 9.11
N LEU A 76 -14.17 10.44 8.47
CA LEU A 76 -13.98 9.06 8.03
C LEU A 76 -12.50 8.67 8.09
N ILE A 77 -12.26 7.45 8.51
CA ILE A 77 -10.95 6.75 8.38
C ILE A 77 -11.14 5.49 7.56
N VAL A 78 -10.46 5.39 6.42
CA VAL A 78 -10.43 4.18 5.56
C VAL A 78 -9.01 3.64 5.56
N MET A 79 -8.87 2.37 5.92
CA MET A 79 -7.56 1.73 5.99
C MET A 79 -7.47 0.51 5.08
N GLY A 80 -6.54 0.53 4.12
CA GLY A 80 -6.16 -0.62 3.33
C GLY A 80 -5.13 -1.45 4.07
N THR A 81 -5.46 -2.70 4.39
CA THR A 81 -4.53 -3.64 5.02
C THR A 81 -4.93 -5.09 4.78
N VAL A 82 -3.94 -5.99 4.70
CA VAL A 82 -4.11 -7.45 4.73
C VAL A 82 -3.44 -8.08 5.95
N SER A 83 -2.86 -7.25 6.81
CA SER A 83 -2.15 -7.64 8.03
C SER A 83 -2.61 -6.80 9.24
N PRO A 84 -3.94 -6.75 9.52
CA PRO A 84 -4.47 -6.00 10.65
C PRO A 84 -3.98 -6.55 11.99
N ASP A 85 -4.12 -5.78 13.06
CA ASP A 85 -3.78 -6.21 14.43
C ASP A 85 -4.50 -7.51 14.81
N MET A 86 -5.75 -7.65 14.39
CA MET A 86 -6.63 -8.80 14.61
C MET A 86 -7.75 -8.84 13.55
N PRO A 87 -8.42 -9.98 13.34
CA PRO A 87 -9.51 -10.09 12.37
C PRO A 87 -10.74 -9.22 12.68
N MET A 88 -11.00 -8.93 13.96
CA MET A 88 -12.12 -8.11 14.45
C MET A 88 -11.77 -7.57 15.85
N PRO A 89 -11.99 -6.25 16.11
CA PRO A 89 -12.56 -5.24 15.20
C PRO A 89 -11.59 -4.84 14.07
N SER A 90 -12.03 -3.95 13.17
CA SER A 90 -11.17 -3.40 12.11
C SER A 90 -9.98 -2.64 12.69
N CYS A 91 -8.84 -2.68 12.00
CA CYS A 91 -7.64 -1.94 12.41
C CYS A 91 -7.89 -0.42 12.38
N ALA A 92 -8.72 0.06 11.46
CA ALA A 92 -9.11 1.47 11.36
C ALA A 92 -9.80 1.99 12.63
N VAL A 93 -10.63 1.20 13.32
CA VAL A 93 -11.23 1.64 14.58
C VAL A 93 -10.22 1.68 15.72
N MET A 94 -9.19 0.83 15.67
CA MET A 94 -8.06 0.90 16.62
C MET A 94 -7.27 2.20 16.41
N VAL A 95 -7.01 2.56 15.15
CA VAL A 95 -6.38 3.84 14.78
C VAL A 95 -7.25 5.02 15.21
N GLN A 96 -8.57 4.96 14.95
CA GLN A 96 -9.53 5.99 15.36
C GLN A 96 -9.45 6.26 16.88
N ALA A 97 -9.43 5.20 17.68
CA ALA A 97 -9.34 5.31 19.13
C ALA A 97 -7.98 5.92 19.58
N LYS A 98 -6.88 5.44 19.00
CA LYS A 98 -5.51 5.92 19.32
C LYS A 98 -5.30 7.38 18.93
N LEU A 99 -5.92 7.85 17.84
CA LEU A 99 -5.88 9.26 17.40
C LEU A 99 -6.85 10.16 18.17
N GLY A 100 -7.82 9.62 18.90
CA GLY A 100 -8.88 10.40 19.51
C GLY A 100 -9.89 10.97 18.51
N ALA A 101 -10.03 10.39 17.32
CA ALA A 101 -10.90 10.84 16.24
C ALA A 101 -12.36 10.43 16.48
N LYS A 102 -12.97 10.91 17.56
CA LYS A 102 -14.27 10.45 18.09
C LYS A 102 -15.45 10.60 17.14
N ARG A 103 -15.37 11.54 16.17
CA ARG A 103 -16.45 11.79 15.20
C ARG A 103 -16.36 10.91 13.96
N ALA A 104 -15.16 10.46 13.63
CA ALA A 104 -14.96 9.67 12.44
C ALA A 104 -15.60 8.29 12.58
N PHE A 105 -16.31 7.82 11.57
CA PHE A 105 -16.52 6.39 11.42
C PHE A 105 -15.31 5.76 10.71
N ALA A 106 -15.06 4.47 10.97
CA ALA A 106 -13.82 3.85 10.50
C ALA A 106 -14.05 2.40 10.08
N PHE A 107 -13.37 1.97 9.01
CA PHE A 107 -13.38 0.59 8.55
C PHE A 107 -12.14 0.25 7.73
N ASP A 108 -11.81 -1.05 7.70
CA ASP A 108 -10.77 -1.60 6.85
C ASP A 108 -11.33 -2.01 5.48
N LEU A 109 -10.47 -2.00 4.48
CA LEU A 109 -10.72 -2.63 3.19
C LEU A 109 -9.58 -3.58 2.82
N SER A 110 -9.94 -4.69 2.19
CA SER A 110 -9.00 -5.70 1.71
C SER A 110 -8.89 -5.62 0.18
N ALA A 111 -7.88 -4.88 -0.29
CA ALA A 111 -7.52 -4.79 -1.71
C ALA A 111 -5.99 -4.90 -1.90
N ALA A 112 -5.31 -5.53 -0.93
CA ALA A 112 -3.86 -5.75 -0.93
C ALA A 112 -3.10 -4.49 -1.37
N CYS A 113 -2.17 -4.63 -2.34
CA CYS A 113 -1.32 -3.53 -2.80
C CYS A 113 -2.08 -2.33 -3.38
N ALA A 114 -3.33 -2.49 -3.81
CA ALA A 114 -4.19 -1.41 -4.28
C ALA A 114 -5.00 -0.73 -3.16
N GLY A 115 -4.85 -1.17 -1.90
CA GLY A 115 -5.68 -0.73 -0.77
C GLY A 115 -5.76 0.78 -0.61
N SER A 116 -4.63 1.50 -0.71
CA SER A 116 -4.63 2.96 -0.62
C SER A 116 -5.39 3.64 -1.77
N LEU A 117 -5.31 3.13 -3.01
CA LEU A 117 -6.07 3.67 -4.16
C LEU A 117 -7.57 3.41 -4.03
N TYR A 118 -7.96 2.22 -3.58
CA TYR A 118 -9.37 1.91 -3.27
C TYR A 118 -9.89 2.82 -2.16
N GLY A 119 -9.08 3.04 -1.11
CA GLY A 119 -9.39 3.98 -0.04
C GLY A 119 -9.56 5.42 -0.55
N MET A 120 -8.69 5.88 -1.46
CA MET A 120 -8.82 7.18 -2.12
C MET A 120 -10.12 7.29 -2.93
N SER A 121 -10.50 6.23 -3.65
CA SER A 121 -11.75 6.21 -4.42
C SER A 121 -12.97 6.37 -3.52
N ILE A 122 -13.00 5.65 -2.40
CA ILE A 122 -14.06 5.77 -1.40
C ILE A 122 -14.09 7.19 -0.82
N ALA A 123 -12.93 7.71 -0.41
CA ALA A 123 -12.81 9.07 0.14
C ALA A 123 -13.31 10.14 -0.85
N ASP A 124 -12.92 10.00 -2.13
CA ASP A 124 -13.36 10.92 -3.20
C ASP A 124 -14.89 10.96 -3.31
N GLN A 125 -15.58 9.81 -3.27
CA GLN A 125 -17.03 9.77 -3.35
C GLN A 125 -17.70 10.43 -2.13
N TYR A 126 -17.22 10.17 -0.90
CA TYR A 126 -17.75 10.81 0.30
C TYR A 126 -17.56 12.33 0.30
N ILE A 127 -16.41 12.81 -0.20
CA ILE A 127 -16.10 14.25 -0.27
C ILE A 127 -16.93 14.92 -1.37
N ARG A 128 -17.01 14.33 -2.57
CA ARG A 128 -17.75 14.88 -3.72
C ARG A 128 -19.25 14.96 -3.47
N THR A 129 -19.81 13.98 -2.76
CA THR A 129 -21.24 13.97 -2.36
C THR A 129 -21.53 14.90 -1.18
N GLY A 130 -20.50 15.41 -0.50
CA GLY A 130 -20.65 16.24 0.70
C GLY A 130 -20.95 15.47 1.98
N SER A 131 -20.89 14.12 1.93
CA SER A 131 -21.12 13.25 3.09
C SER A 131 -19.96 13.27 4.08
N ALA A 132 -18.76 13.66 3.65
CA ALA A 132 -17.59 13.91 4.49
C ALA A 132 -16.81 15.12 3.99
N ARG A 133 -16.09 15.79 4.89
CA ARG A 133 -15.21 16.93 4.56
C ARG A 133 -13.74 16.62 4.79
N ARG A 134 -13.42 15.75 5.73
CA ARG A 134 -12.06 15.32 6.07
C ARG A 134 -12.02 13.82 6.18
N VAL A 135 -11.29 13.19 5.29
CA VAL A 135 -11.13 11.73 5.23
C VAL A 135 -9.66 11.39 5.36
N LEU A 136 -9.34 10.50 6.27
CA LEU A 136 -8.01 9.93 6.43
C LEU A 136 -7.98 8.58 5.70
N VAL A 137 -7.15 8.48 4.69
CA VAL A 137 -6.86 7.22 3.96
C VAL A 137 -5.51 6.72 4.39
N ILE A 138 -5.45 5.47 4.82
CA ILE A 138 -4.24 4.82 5.30
C ILE A 138 -3.98 3.56 4.49
N GLY A 139 -2.72 3.32 4.12
CA GLY A 139 -2.22 2.03 3.73
C GLY A 139 -1.18 1.59 4.76
N ALA A 140 -1.38 0.48 5.44
CA ALA A 140 -0.41 0.01 6.45
C ALA A 140 -0.34 -1.50 6.48
N GLU A 141 0.90 -2.01 6.55
CA GLU A 141 1.16 -3.44 6.52
C GLU A 141 2.30 -3.83 7.44
N LEU A 142 2.10 -4.96 8.12
CA LEU A 142 3.09 -5.65 8.93
C LEU A 142 3.34 -7.03 8.32
N LEU A 143 3.91 -7.05 7.11
CA LEU A 143 4.07 -8.25 6.30
C LEU A 143 5.13 -9.19 6.86
N SER A 144 6.09 -8.68 7.62
CA SER A 144 7.14 -9.50 8.27
C SER A 144 6.58 -10.62 9.15
N ARG A 145 5.35 -10.50 9.65
CA ARG A 145 4.69 -11.53 10.47
C ARG A 145 3.98 -12.60 9.65
N VAL A 146 3.63 -12.30 8.42
CA VAL A 146 2.93 -13.23 7.53
C VAL A 146 3.82 -13.79 6.42
N VAL A 147 5.05 -13.32 6.27
CA VAL A 147 6.07 -13.90 5.39
C VAL A 147 6.58 -15.22 5.97
N ASP A 148 6.85 -16.19 5.10
CA ASP A 148 7.66 -17.38 5.43
C ASP A 148 9.14 -17.07 5.26
N TRP A 149 9.85 -16.88 6.37
CA TRP A 149 11.28 -16.56 6.36
C TRP A 149 12.18 -17.68 5.86
N THR A 150 11.63 -18.87 5.53
CA THR A 150 12.33 -19.98 4.91
C THR A 150 12.10 -20.08 3.39
N ASP A 151 11.15 -19.29 2.85
CA ASP A 151 10.90 -19.21 1.41
C ASP A 151 11.59 -17.97 0.82
N ARG A 152 12.73 -18.18 0.15
CA ARG A 152 13.49 -17.09 -0.47
C ARG A 152 12.73 -16.34 -1.58
N ASN A 153 11.66 -16.93 -2.15
CA ASN A 153 10.90 -16.27 -3.21
C ASN A 153 10.01 -15.14 -2.67
N SER A 154 9.66 -15.19 -1.39
CA SER A 154 8.81 -14.20 -0.73
C SER A 154 9.57 -13.37 0.30
N CYS A 155 10.43 -13.97 1.15
CA CYS A 155 11.07 -13.28 2.27
C CYS A 155 12.00 -12.13 1.85
N VAL A 156 12.55 -12.18 0.63
CA VAL A 156 13.43 -11.13 0.11
C VAL A 156 12.68 -9.88 -0.38
N LEU A 157 11.36 -9.93 -0.48
CA LEU A 157 10.57 -8.87 -1.09
C LEU A 157 9.97 -7.90 -0.08
N PHE A 158 9.31 -8.43 0.95
CA PHE A 158 8.37 -7.67 1.76
C PHE A 158 9.04 -6.94 2.92
N GLY A 159 8.50 -5.77 3.23
CA GLY A 159 8.82 -4.96 4.40
C GLY A 159 7.58 -4.38 5.06
N ASP A 160 7.76 -3.78 6.24
CA ASP A 160 6.71 -3.19 7.05
C ASP A 160 6.73 -1.66 6.90
N ALA A 161 5.57 -1.06 6.73
CA ALA A 161 5.40 0.39 6.71
C ALA A 161 3.94 0.80 6.88
N ALA A 162 3.73 2.09 7.11
CA ALA A 162 2.45 2.76 7.00
C ALA A 162 2.61 4.07 6.25
N GLY A 163 1.65 4.39 5.40
CA GLY A 163 1.51 5.69 4.78
C GLY A 163 0.07 6.19 4.90
N ALA A 164 -0.11 7.48 5.05
CA ALA A 164 -1.39 8.10 5.27
C ALA A 164 -1.57 9.36 4.40
N MET A 165 -2.81 9.65 4.04
CA MET A 165 -3.20 10.83 3.29
C MET A 165 -4.46 11.42 3.91
N VAL A 166 -4.45 12.72 4.18
CA VAL A 166 -5.65 13.47 4.53
C VAL A 166 -6.24 14.05 3.26
N LEU A 167 -7.49 13.71 2.96
CA LEU A 167 -8.23 14.19 1.81
C LEU A 167 -9.35 15.14 2.25
N GLY A 168 -9.62 16.11 1.38
CA GLY A 168 -10.72 17.06 1.59
C GLY A 168 -11.10 17.76 0.29
N PRO A 169 -12.12 18.64 0.33
CA PRO A 169 -12.49 19.46 -0.83
C PRO A 169 -11.32 20.31 -1.29
N SER A 170 -11.07 20.34 -2.59
CA SER A 170 -10.10 21.27 -3.19
C SER A 170 -10.63 22.70 -3.09
N GLU A 171 -9.75 23.62 -2.74
CA GLU A 171 -10.05 25.08 -2.78
C GLU A 171 -9.92 25.61 -4.22
N ASP A 172 -9.13 24.94 -5.07
CA ASP A 172 -8.95 25.28 -6.47
C ASP A 172 -9.81 24.32 -7.34
N PRO A 173 -10.75 24.83 -8.14
CA PRO A 173 -11.62 24.01 -8.97
C PRO A 173 -10.88 23.24 -10.05
N ASP A 174 -9.66 23.67 -10.41
CA ASP A 174 -8.85 23.06 -11.47
C ASP A 174 -7.86 22.01 -10.92
N ARG A 175 -7.69 21.94 -9.59
CA ARG A 175 -6.79 21.00 -8.91
C ARG A 175 -7.54 19.93 -8.15
N GLY A 176 -6.94 18.75 -8.05
CA GLY A 176 -7.42 17.62 -7.27
C GLY A 176 -7.47 16.33 -8.07
N ILE A 177 -8.15 15.34 -7.53
CA ILE A 177 -8.35 14.05 -8.19
C ILE A 177 -9.22 14.26 -9.41
N LEU A 178 -8.68 13.99 -10.58
CA LEU A 178 -9.37 14.10 -11.86
C LEU A 178 -10.26 12.89 -12.11
N GLY A 179 -9.76 11.70 -11.82
CA GLY A 179 -10.47 10.43 -11.95
C GLY A 179 -9.71 9.31 -11.26
N ILE A 180 -10.41 8.23 -10.96
CA ILE A 180 -9.84 7.00 -10.41
C ILE A 180 -10.44 5.82 -11.19
N GLN A 181 -9.58 4.93 -11.70
CA GLN A 181 -9.97 3.69 -12.33
C GLN A 181 -9.55 2.52 -11.44
N LEU A 182 -10.48 1.62 -11.16
CA LEU A 182 -10.25 0.45 -10.31
C LEU A 182 -10.61 -0.83 -11.07
N HIS A 183 -9.75 -1.83 -10.94
CA HIS A 183 -9.93 -3.12 -11.59
C HIS A 183 -9.67 -4.28 -10.64
N SER A 184 -10.33 -5.40 -10.87
CA SER A 184 -10.11 -6.67 -10.17
C SER A 184 -10.24 -7.84 -11.15
N ASP A 185 -9.42 -8.88 -10.96
CA ASP A 185 -9.53 -10.13 -11.69
C ASP A 185 -9.58 -11.31 -10.72
N GLY A 186 -10.79 -11.78 -10.43
CA GLY A 186 -11.02 -12.91 -9.54
C GLY A 186 -10.47 -14.24 -10.08
N ASN A 187 -10.23 -14.36 -11.40
CA ASN A 187 -9.63 -15.55 -11.98
C ASN A 187 -8.15 -15.72 -11.60
N ALA A 188 -7.50 -14.63 -11.23
CA ALA A 188 -6.12 -14.61 -10.78
C ALA A 188 -5.96 -14.73 -9.26
N ALA A 189 -7.02 -14.93 -8.48
CA ALA A 189 -7.01 -14.94 -7.02
C ALA A 189 -5.98 -15.92 -6.42
N GLY A 190 -5.64 -17.00 -7.10
CA GLY A 190 -4.71 -18.02 -6.59
C GLY A 190 -3.22 -17.68 -6.71
N ILE A 191 -2.83 -16.60 -7.41
CA ILE A 191 -1.41 -16.33 -7.67
C ILE A 191 -0.66 -15.64 -6.52
N LEU A 192 -1.40 -14.99 -5.59
CA LEU A 192 -0.86 -14.34 -4.39
C LEU A 192 -1.89 -14.44 -3.28
N THR A 193 -1.59 -15.21 -2.22
CA THR A 193 -2.58 -15.55 -1.20
C THR A 193 -1.98 -15.62 0.20
N ILE A 194 -2.85 -15.43 1.22
CA ILE A 194 -2.68 -15.94 2.58
C ILE A 194 -3.94 -16.77 2.83
N ARG A 195 -3.82 -18.10 2.76
CA ARG A 195 -4.99 -19.01 2.71
C ARG A 195 -5.57 -19.33 4.08
N GLY A 196 -4.72 -19.38 5.11
CA GLY A 196 -5.11 -19.78 6.48
C GLY A 196 -5.68 -18.61 7.29
N GLY A 197 -6.62 -18.94 8.19
CA GLY A 197 -7.27 -17.99 9.08
C GLY A 197 -8.65 -17.52 8.62
N GLY A 198 -9.05 -17.84 7.38
CA GLY A 198 -10.39 -17.58 6.85
C GLY A 198 -11.33 -18.79 6.98
N SER A 199 -12.55 -18.66 6.49
CA SER A 199 -13.58 -19.73 6.55
C SER A 199 -13.21 -20.98 5.73
N GLN A 200 -12.41 -20.84 4.67
CA GLN A 200 -11.95 -21.98 3.87
C GLN A 200 -10.92 -22.83 4.61
N PHE A 201 -10.02 -22.20 5.36
CA PHE A 201 -8.98 -22.83 6.16
C PHE A 201 -8.95 -22.16 7.55
N PRO A 202 -9.90 -22.51 8.44
CA PRO A 202 -9.92 -21.98 9.80
C PRO A 202 -8.63 -22.30 10.55
N GLN A 203 -8.31 -21.50 11.56
CA GLN A 203 -7.10 -21.70 12.38
C GLN A 203 -7.06 -23.10 12.95
N SER A 204 -5.99 -23.83 12.68
CA SER A 204 -5.77 -25.21 13.13
C SER A 204 -4.27 -25.53 13.14
N PRO A 205 -3.84 -26.58 13.85
CA PRO A 205 -2.46 -27.08 13.77
C PRO A 205 -2.01 -27.37 12.33
N GLU A 206 -2.91 -27.90 11.50
CA GLU A 206 -2.64 -28.20 10.10
C GLU A 206 -2.33 -26.92 9.27
N VAL A 207 -3.05 -25.82 9.54
CA VAL A 207 -2.81 -24.52 8.89
C VAL A 207 -1.39 -24.01 9.20
N LEU A 208 -0.93 -24.20 10.44
CA LEU A 208 0.42 -23.79 10.86
C LEU A 208 1.49 -24.70 10.26
N GLU A 209 1.29 -26.02 10.33
CA GLU A 209 2.22 -27.02 9.78
C GLU A 209 2.42 -26.84 8.29
N LYS A 210 1.33 -26.63 7.52
CA LYS A 210 1.35 -26.38 6.08
C LYS A 210 1.66 -24.92 5.72
N LYS A 211 1.92 -24.06 6.70
CA LYS A 211 2.21 -22.62 6.51
C LYS A 211 1.15 -21.88 5.69
N LEU A 212 -0.10 -22.31 5.75
CA LEU A 212 -1.19 -21.68 5.00
C LEU A 212 -1.50 -20.25 5.48
N ASN A 213 -1.09 -19.92 6.70
CA ASN A 213 -1.13 -18.57 7.29
C ASN A 213 0.02 -17.66 6.82
N LYS A 214 0.81 -18.12 5.86
CA LYS A 214 1.91 -17.36 5.26
C LYS A 214 1.59 -16.94 3.84
N VAL A 215 2.26 -15.87 3.39
CA VAL A 215 2.17 -15.41 2.00
C VAL A 215 2.70 -16.51 1.08
N ALA A 216 1.87 -16.92 0.14
CA ALA A 216 2.23 -17.81 -0.96
C ALA A 216 2.08 -17.05 -2.29
N MET A 217 3.12 -17.03 -3.11
CA MET A 217 3.16 -16.21 -4.33
C MET A 217 3.74 -17.00 -5.52
N ASN A 218 3.03 -16.96 -6.63
CA ASN A 218 3.60 -17.32 -7.94
C ASN A 218 4.18 -16.04 -8.58
N GLY A 219 5.43 -15.72 -8.24
CA GLY A 219 6.08 -14.48 -8.66
C GLY A 219 6.14 -14.27 -10.16
N ARG A 220 6.23 -15.36 -10.96
CA ARG A 220 6.25 -15.28 -12.44
C ARG A 220 4.89 -14.81 -12.98
N GLU A 221 3.80 -15.36 -12.47
CA GLU A 221 2.46 -14.96 -12.90
C GLU A 221 2.11 -13.56 -12.40
N VAL A 222 2.45 -13.22 -11.15
CA VAL A 222 2.30 -11.86 -10.62
C VAL A 222 3.02 -10.84 -11.50
N TYR A 223 4.27 -11.12 -11.90
CA TYR A 223 5.04 -10.24 -12.79
C TYR A 223 4.34 -10.05 -14.14
N LYS A 224 3.90 -11.13 -14.80
CA LYS A 224 3.21 -11.07 -16.09
C LYS A 224 1.94 -10.23 -16.02
N TYR A 225 1.15 -10.40 -14.95
CA TYR A 225 -0.06 -9.61 -14.72
C TYR A 225 0.28 -8.13 -14.55
N ALA A 226 1.24 -7.81 -13.68
CA ALA A 226 1.60 -6.44 -13.36
C ALA A 226 2.08 -5.66 -14.58
N VAL A 227 3.02 -6.22 -15.36
CA VAL A 227 3.57 -5.51 -16.54
C VAL A 227 2.56 -5.31 -17.67
N ARG A 228 1.44 -6.03 -17.65
CA ARG A 228 0.33 -5.85 -18.58
C ARG A 228 -0.69 -4.87 -18.02
N ALA A 229 -1.23 -5.15 -16.84
CA ALA A 229 -2.38 -4.45 -16.28
C ALA A 229 -2.05 -3.01 -15.83
N LEU A 230 -0.86 -2.76 -15.29
CA LEU A 230 -0.52 -1.43 -14.79
C LEU A 230 -0.46 -0.36 -15.90
N PRO A 231 0.24 -0.58 -17.04
CA PRO A 231 0.21 0.39 -18.13
C PRO A 231 -1.19 0.60 -18.73
N GLU A 232 -1.98 -0.49 -18.84
CA GLU A 232 -3.36 -0.42 -19.34
C GLU A 232 -4.21 0.47 -18.44
N ALA A 233 -4.13 0.31 -17.11
CA ALA A 233 -4.86 1.13 -16.14
C ALA A 233 -4.43 2.61 -16.19
N VAL A 234 -3.13 2.89 -16.38
CA VAL A 234 -2.64 4.27 -16.53
C VAL A 234 -3.20 4.91 -17.81
N LEU A 235 -3.14 4.21 -18.95
CA LEU A 235 -3.66 4.71 -20.23
C LEU A 235 -5.16 4.95 -20.16
N GLU A 236 -5.92 4.06 -19.53
CA GLU A 236 -7.35 4.22 -19.30
C GLU A 236 -7.66 5.46 -18.44
N ALA A 237 -6.94 5.61 -17.31
CA ALA A 237 -7.13 6.75 -16.42
C ALA A 237 -6.82 8.08 -17.11
N LEU A 238 -5.76 8.16 -17.91
CA LEU A 238 -5.40 9.34 -18.69
C LEU A 238 -6.42 9.60 -19.79
N GLY A 239 -6.77 8.58 -20.57
CA GLY A 239 -7.73 8.69 -21.66
C GLY A 239 -9.11 9.15 -21.22
N ALA A 240 -9.59 8.69 -20.04
CA ALA A 240 -10.84 9.16 -19.44
C ALA A 240 -10.84 10.66 -19.10
N GLN A 241 -9.67 11.29 -19.03
CA GLN A 241 -9.50 12.73 -18.79
C GLN A 241 -9.05 13.49 -20.04
N GLY A 242 -8.98 12.84 -21.20
CA GLY A 242 -8.45 13.45 -22.44
C GLY A 242 -6.95 13.76 -22.37
N LEU A 243 -6.21 13.06 -21.51
CA LEU A 243 -4.77 13.20 -21.32
C LEU A 243 -4.02 12.04 -21.97
N ALA A 244 -2.72 12.27 -22.25
CA ALA A 244 -1.81 11.29 -22.81
C ALA A 244 -0.56 11.14 -21.90
N PRO A 245 0.27 10.09 -22.07
CA PRO A 245 1.46 9.90 -21.25
C PRO A 245 2.42 11.09 -21.20
N GLU A 246 2.50 11.86 -22.26
CA GLU A 246 3.34 13.07 -22.34
C GLU A 246 2.94 14.14 -21.33
N ASN A 247 1.67 14.17 -20.93
CA ASN A 247 1.14 15.09 -19.94
C ASN A 247 1.52 14.70 -18.50
N VAL A 248 2.06 13.48 -18.29
CA VAL A 248 2.48 13.01 -16.98
C VAL A 248 3.77 13.69 -16.56
N THR A 249 3.73 14.43 -15.46
CA THR A 249 4.91 15.03 -14.84
C THR A 249 5.62 14.01 -13.93
N HIS A 250 4.85 13.29 -13.11
CA HIS A 250 5.36 12.27 -12.19
C HIS A 250 4.44 11.05 -12.19
N LEU A 251 5.04 9.86 -12.11
CA LEU A 251 4.37 8.59 -11.92
C LEU A 251 4.77 8.02 -10.56
N ILE A 252 3.78 7.84 -9.68
CA ILE A 252 3.96 7.20 -8.38
C ILE A 252 3.23 5.87 -8.41
N GLY A 253 3.99 4.79 -8.61
CA GLY A 253 3.46 3.44 -8.67
C GLY A 253 3.66 2.64 -7.39
N HIS A 254 2.94 1.53 -7.29
CA HIS A 254 3.21 0.52 -6.27
C HIS A 254 4.65 0.02 -6.38
N GLN A 255 5.35 -0.03 -5.26
CA GLN A 255 6.76 -0.43 -5.16
C GLN A 255 6.88 -1.96 -4.96
N ALA A 256 6.44 -2.73 -5.96
CA ALA A 256 6.49 -4.19 -5.89
C ALA A 256 7.86 -4.76 -6.26
N ASN A 257 8.45 -4.22 -7.32
CA ASN A 257 9.70 -4.67 -7.94
C ASN A 257 10.15 -3.59 -8.93
N LEU A 258 11.44 -3.21 -8.90
CA LEU A 258 11.97 -2.18 -9.79
C LEU A 258 11.77 -2.51 -11.26
N ARG A 259 11.96 -3.78 -11.65
CA ARG A 259 11.77 -4.25 -13.04
C ARG A 259 10.33 -4.09 -13.53
N ILE A 260 9.33 -4.15 -12.63
CA ILE A 260 7.95 -3.86 -12.98
C ILE A 260 7.81 -2.37 -13.26
N ILE A 261 8.35 -1.50 -12.40
CA ILE A 261 8.31 -0.03 -12.57
C ILE A 261 8.96 0.36 -13.89
N GLU A 262 10.16 -0.15 -14.17
CA GLU A 262 10.88 0.09 -15.43
C GLU A 262 10.06 -0.37 -16.65
N SER A 263 9.44 -1.55 -16.59
CA SER A 263 8.59 -2.07 -17.66
C SER A 263 7.37 -1.18 -17.90
N VAL A 264 6.74 -0.69 -16.82
CA VAL A 264 5.60 0.24 -16.91
C VAL A 264 6.03 1.56 -17.56
N CYS A 265 7.12 2.17 -17.09
CA CYS A 265 7.65 3.40 -17.66
C CYS A 265 7.98 3.23 -19.16
N HIS A 266 8.67 2.14 -19.52
CA HIS A 266 9.00 1.83 -20.92
C HIS A 266 7.74 1.71 -21.80
N ARG A 267 6.71 0.99 -21.34
CA ARG A 267 5.47 0.80 -22.12
C ARG A 267 4.64 2.08 -22.26
N LEU A 268 4.79 3.02 -21.31
CA LEU A 268 4.14 4.33 -21.37
C LEU A 268 4.97 5.37 -22.12
N GLY A 269 6.19 5.05 -22.57
CA GLY A 269 7.11 6.01 -23.16
C GLY A 269 7.59 7.07 -22.17
N LEU A 270 7.54 6.80 -20.86
CA LEU A 270 7.97 7.72 -19.82
C LEU A 270 9.42 7.46 -19.44
N PRO A 271 10.27 8.48 -19.31
CA PRO A 271 11.61 8.33 -18.76
C PRO A 271 11.52 7.94 -17.28
N LEU A 272 12.46 7.10 -16.82
CA LEU A 272 12.44 6.56 -15.45
C LEU A 272 12.53 7.67 -14.39
N GLU A 273 13.16 8.79 -14.71
CA GLU A 273 13.31 9.96 -13.83
C GLU A 273 11.96 10.60 -13.45
N LYS A 274 10.90 10.35 -14.23
CA LYS A 274 9.53 10.73 -13.87
C LYS A 274 8.89 9.76 -12.87
N CYS A 275 9.48 8.59 -12.68
CA CYS A 275 8.95 7.55 -11.79
C CYS A 275 9.62 7.64 -10.42
N TRP A 276 8.83 7.85 -9.38
CA TRP A 276 9.35 7.90 -8.02
C TRP A 276 9.59 6.49 -7.50
N VAL A 277 10.80 6.24 -6.97
CA VAL A 277 11.26 4.92 -6.56
C VAL A 277 11.87 5.00 -5.16
N ASN A 278 11.30 4.24 -4.23
CA ASN A 278 11.84 4.08 -2.87
C ASN A 278 12.01 2.61 -2.45
N ILE A 279 11.72 1.67 -3.37
CA ILE A 279 11.75 0.22 -3.11
C ILE A 279 13.11 -0.28 -2.58
N HIS A 280 14.21 0.38 -2.97
CA HIS A 280 15.56 0.01 -2.53
C HIS A 280 15.75 0.14 -1.02
N ARG A 281 14.94 0.99 -0.33
CA ARG A 281 15.01 1.27 1.11
C ARG A 281 13.95 0.56 1.95
N TYR A 282 12.78 0.27 1.33
CA TYR A 282 11.63 -0.21 2.10
C TYR A 282 11.15 -1.59 1.65
N GLY A 283 11.62 -2.09 0.49
CA GLY A 283 11.05 -3.28 -0.11
C GLY A 283 9.61 -3.07 -0.55
N ASN A 284 8.88 -4.16 -0.72
CA ASN A 284 7.47 -4.15 -1.03
C ASN A 284 6.65 -4.04 0.28
N THR A 285 6.05 -2.89 0.51
CA THR A 285 5.20 -2.60 1.68
C THR A 285 3.69 -2.64 1.35
N SER A 286 3.31 -3.34 0.27
CA SER A 286 1.91 -3.53 -0.17
C SER A 286 1.11 -2.22 -0.22
N SER A 287 -0.02 -2.13 0.51
CA SER A 287 -0.90 -0.95 0.53
C SER A 287 -0.21 0.34 1.00
N ALA A 288 0.84 0.22 1.82
CA ALA A 288 1.60 1.37 2.30
C ALA A 288 2.53 1.97 1.25
N SER A 289 2.90 1.21 0.21
CA SER A 289 3.98 1.62 -0.70
C SER A 289 3.68 2.92 -1.47
N LEU A 290 2.44 3.09 -1.95
CA LEU A 290 2.06 4.29 -2.70
C LEU A 290 2.07 5.55 -1.80
N PRO A 291 1.38 5.59 -0.65
CA PRO A 291 1.39 6.77 0.21
C PRO A 291 2.76 7.05 0.84
N THR A 292 3.61 6.04 1.08
CA THR A 292 5.00 6.25 1.55
C THR A 292 5.93 6.77 0.46
N THR A 293 5.61 6.52 -0.81
CA THR A 293 6.38 7.07 -1.93
C THR A 293 5.93 8.50 -2.23
N LEU A 294 4.68 8.81 -1.97
CA LEU A 294 4.10 10.15 -2.16
C LEU A 294 4.59 11.14 -1.10
N ASP A 295 4.82 10.68 0.16
CA ASP A 295 5.34 11.45 1.27
C ASP A 295 6.85 11.72 1.14
#